data_b8081f9294c75571d0f39ca094ec8ce9
#
_entry.id   b8081f9294c75571d0f39ca094ec8ce9
#
_cell.length_a   1.000
_cell.length_b   1.000
_cell.length_c   1.000
_cell.angle_alpha   90.00
_cell.angle_beta   90.00
_cell.angle_gamma   90.00
#
_symmetry.space_group_name_H-M   'P 1'
#
loop_
_entity.id
_entity.type
_entity.pdbx_description
1 polymer ?
#
loop_
_entity_poly.entity_id
_entity_poly.type
_entity_poly.pdbx_seq_one_letter_code
_entity_poly.pdbx_strand_id
1 'polypeptide(L)'
;MNFKRVFEESYFTGLFLKFLDGASEFISGVFLLFIPLSAVSAFVKNLLSGELTEDPKDFLANNIIHLLSILPKDLSIFWPVYFMIHGVIKLWLVWGLWQRKVWIYPWAIGIMTIFLFYQIYTFITDLSLLWLFLILVDIVVISFIIWDYKKLRKGKI
;
A
#
# COMPACT_ATOMS: atom_id res chain seq x y z
N MET A 1 -12.25 -13.30 26.89
CA MET A 1 -11.54 -12.46 25.89
C MET A 1 -12.46 -11.30 25.51
N ASN A 2 -12.07 -10.05 25.79
CA ASN A 2 -12.97 -8.90 25.63
C ASN A 2 -12.99 -8.50 24.14
N PHE A 3 -14.01 -8.90 23.40
CA PHE A 3 -14.14 -8.69 21.94
C PHE A 3 -13.94 -7.22 21.52
N LYS A 4 -14.39 -6.26 22.37
CA LYS A 4 -14.15 -4.83 22.13
C LYS A 4 -12.67 -4.48 22.08
N ARG A 5 -11.87 -5.01 23.00
CA ARG A 5 -10.43 -4.73 23.12
C ARG A 5 -9.67 -5.31 21.91
N VAL A 6 -9.95 -6.56 21.56
CA VAL A 6 -9.33 -7.20 20.39
C VAL A 6 -9.65 -6.43 19.11
N PHE A 7 -10.88 -5.95 18.97
CA PHE A 7 -11.28 -5.16 17.81
C PHE A 7 -10.55 -3.80 17.75
N GLU A 8 -10.48 -3.08 18.87
CA GLU A 8 -9.79 -1.79 18.92
C GLU A 8 -8.28 -1.96 18.60
N GLU A 9 -7.65 -2.96 19.17
CA GLU A 9 -6.25 -3.29 18.89
C GLU A 9 -6.04 -3.63 17.41
N SER A 10 -6.91 -4.46 16.82
CA SER A 10 -6.84 -4.81 15.38
C SER A 10 -7.11 -3.61 14.47
N TYR A 11 -8.05 -2.73 14.82
CA TYR A 11 -8.34 -1.52 14.08
C TYR A 11 -7.13 -0.57 14.05
N PHE A 12 -6.54 -0.28 15.22
CA PHE A 12 -5.36 0.58 15.30
C PHE A 12 -4.13 -0.04 14.64
N THR A 13 -3.96 -1.36 14.72
CA THR A 13 -2.90 -2.08 14.00
C THR A 13 -3.08 -1.94 12.48
N GLY A 14 -4.31 -2.11 11.98
CA GLY A 14 -4.62 -1.89 10.57
C GLY A 14 -4.35 -0.46 10.10
N LEU A 15 -4.74 0.55 10.90
CA LEU A 15 -4.43 1.95 10.62
C LEU A 15 -2.92 2.23 10.63
N PHE A 16 -2.20 1.63 11.58
CA PHE A 16 -0.74 1.78 11.66
C PHE A 16 -0.04 1.18 10.44
N LEU A 17 -0.46 -0.02 10.00
CA LEU A 17 0.05 -0.62 8.77
C LEU A 17 -0.22 0.27 7.55
N LYS A 18 -1.42 0.88 7.46
CA LYS A 18 -1.74 1.84 6.40
C LYS A 18 -0.99 3.16 6.50
N PHE A 19 -0.67 3.60 7.71
CA PHE A 19 0.22 4.73 7.92
C PHE A 19 1.63 4.44 7.38
N LEU A 20 2.20 3.28 7.72
CA LEU A 20 3.51 2.86 7.22
C LEU A 20 3.51 2.72 5.69
N ASP A 21 2.47 2.13 5.12
CA ASP A 21 2.29 2.00 3.67
C ASP A 21 2.25 3.38 2.99
N GLY A 22 1.40 4.31 3.45
CA GLY A 22 1.32 5.66 2.92
C GLY A 22 2.59 6.49 3.12
N ALA A 23 3.26 6.33 4.27
CA ALA A 23 4.53 6.99 4.56
C ALA A 23 5.66 6.47 3.66
N SER A 24 5.73 5.15 3.45
CA SER A 24 6.72 4.54 2.56
C SER A 24 6.52 4.97 1.10
N GLU A 25 5.28 5.03 0.63
CA GLU A 25 4.98 5.56 -0.70
C GLU A 25 5.39 7.03 -0.85
N PHE A 26 5.02 7.88 0.12
CA PHE A 26 5.40 9.30 0.08
C PHE A 26 6.92 9.49 0.08
N ILE A 27 7.63 8.81 0.97
CA ILE A 27 9.10 8.87 1.06
C ILE A 27 9.72 8.34 -0.24
N SER A 28 9.21 7.24 -0.79
CA SER A 28 9.66 6.69 -2.06
C SER A 28 9.45 7.67 -3.21
N GLY A 29 8.31 8.36 -3.24
CA GLY A 29 8.04 9.42 -4.22
C GLY A 29 9.04 10.56 -4.13
N VAL A 30 9.30 11.06 -2.91
CA VAL A 30 10.33 12.10 -2.69
C VAL A 30 11.70 11.61 -3.11
N PHE A 31 12.07 10.37 -2.77
CA PHE A 31 13.36 9.80 -3.12
C PHE A 31 13.55 9.67 -4.64
N LEU A 32 12.51 9.24 -5.36
CA LEU A 32 12.51 9.11 -6.82
C LEU A 32 12.58 10.45 -7.55
N LEU A 33 12.27 11.59 -6.90
CA LEU A 33 12.53 12.91 -7.49
C LEU A 33 14.03 13.20 -7.65
N PHE A 34 14.86 12.66 -6.75
CA PHE A 34 16.30 12.89 -6.73
C PHE A 34 17.08 11.76 -7.41
N ILE A 35 16.55 10.53 -7.36
CA ILE A 35 17.19 9.33 -7.92
C ILE A 35 16.27 8.72 -8.96
N PRO A 36 16.64 8.75 -10.24
CA PRO A 36 15.79 8.22 -11.30
C PRO A 36 15.59 6.71 -11.13
N LEU A 37 14.39 6.23 -11.46
CA LEU A 37 14.01 4.82 -11.35
C LEU A 37 14.96 3.87 -12.06
N SER A 38 15.58 4.33 -13.16
CA SER A 38 16.61 3.57 -13.90
C SER A 38 17.86 3.30 -13.04
N ALA A 39 18.29 4.26 -12.21
CA ALA A 39 19.41 4.07 -11.30
C ALA A 39 19.06 3.11 -10.15
N VAL A 40 17.84 3.24 -9.59
CA VAL A 40 17.32 2.31 -8.56
C VAL A 40 17.25 0.88 -9.11
N SER A 41 16.68 0.70 -10.31
CA SER A 41 16.58 -0.63 -10.94
C SER A 41 17.95 -1.23 -11.28
N ALA A 42 18.91 -0.43 -11.72
CA ALA A 42 20.28 -0.91 -11.94
C ALA A 42 20.96 -1.34 -10.65
N PHE A 43 20.81 -0.55 -9.58
CA PHE A 43 21.35 -0.88 -8.27
C PHE A 43 20.77 -2.18 -7.72
N VAL A 44 19.44 -2.32 -7.73
CA VAL A 44 18.76 -3.53 -7.23
C VAL A 44 19.12 -4.76 -8.06
N LYS A 45 19.20 -4.63 -9.40
CA LYS A 45 19.66 -5.74 -10.26
C LYS A 45 21.07 -6.17 -9.93
N ASN A 46 21.98 -5.23 -9.67
CA ASN A 46 23.35 -5.55 -9.28
C ASN A 46 23.42 -6.26 -7.93
N LEU A 47 22.61 -5.83 -6.94
CA LEU A 47 22.53 -6.52 -5.64
C LEU A 47 22.03 -7.96 -5.77
N LEU A 48 20.98 -8.17 -6.57
CA LEU A 48 20.35 -9.47 -6.73
C LEU A 48 21.09 -10.39 -7.71
N SER A 49 22.03 -9.87 -8.49
CA SER A 49 22.80 -10.67 -9.46
C SER A 49 23.65 -11.75 -8.78
N GLY A 50 24.15 -11.50 -7.57
CA GLY A 50 24.86 -12.48 -6.76
C GLY A 50 23.94 -13.65 -6.34
N GLU A 51 22.79 -13.34 -5.74
CA GLU A 51 21.80 -14.33 -5.31
C GLU A 51 21.26 -15.17 -6.47
N LEU A 52 20.95 -14.53 -7.61
CA LEU A 52 20.47 -15.24 -8.80
C LEU A 52 21.55 -16.10 -9.47
N THR A 53 22.82 -15.82 -9.21
CA THR A 53 23.93 -16.69 -9.67
C THR A 53 24.03 -17.94 -8.80
N GLU A 54 23.75 -17.83 -7.50
CA GLU A 54 23.73 -18.95 -6.56
C GLU A 54 22.44 -19.77 -6.64
N ASP A 55 21.28 -19.11 -6.70
CA ASP A 55 19.95 -19.72 -6.90
C ASP A 55 19.13 -19.01 -7.99
N PRO A 56 19.22 -19.45 -9.25
CA PRO A 56 18.46 -18.88 -10.36
C PRO A 56 16.92 -18.95 -10.22
N LYS A 57 16.43 -19.80 -9.30
CA LYS A 57 15.00 -19.98 -9.01
C LYS A 57 14.53 -19.23 -7.77
N ASP A 58 15.39 -18.38 -7.17
CA ASP A 58 14.99 -17.59 -6.03
C ASP A 58 13.71 -16.78 -6.36
N PHE A 59 12.65 -17.10 -5.60
CA PHE A 59 11.31 -16.55 -5.83
C PHE A 59 11.28 -15.04 -5.56
N LEU A 60 11.95 -14.58 -4.48
CA LEU A 60 11.93 -13.16 -4.10
C LEU A 60 12.73 -12.31 -5.09
N ALA A 61 13.95 -12.75 -5.43
CA ALA A 61 14.81 -12.03 -6.36
C ALA A 61 14.16 -11.92 -7.75
N ASN A 62 13.57 -12.99 -8.26
CA ASN A 62 12.88 -13.00 -9.55
C ASN A 62 11.64 -12.09 -9.55
N ASN A 63 10.82 -12.09 -8.46
CA ASN A 63 9.68 -11.19 -8.36
C ASN A 63 10.10 -9.71 -8.30
N ILE A 64 11.16 -9.38 -7.56
CA ILE A 64 11.66 -8.00 -7.48
C ILE A 64 12.14 -7.53 -8.86
N ILE A 65 12.92 -8.35 -9.57
CA ILE A 65 13.39 -8.01 -10.92
C ILE A 65 12.22 -7.89 -11.91
N HIS A 66 11.22 -8.77 -11.82
CA HIS A 66 10.01 -8.68 -12.62
C HIS A 66 9.27 -7.38 -12.37
N LEU A 67 9.01 -7.02 -11.10
CA LEU A 67 8.38 -5.75 -10.74
C LEU A 67 9.13 -4.55 -11.30
N LEU A 68 10.47 -4.54 -11.21
CA LEU A 68 11.30 -3.47 -11.77
C LEU A 68 11.27 -3.42 -13.30
N SER A 69 11.02 -4.55 -13.98
CA SER A 69 10.98 -4.63 -15.44
C SER A 69 9.71 -4.08 -16.05
N ILE A 70 8.58 -4.18 -15.34
CA ILE A 70 7.27 -3.69 -15.78
C ILE A 70 7.05 -2.19 -15.50
N LEU A 71 7.92 -1.56 -14.69
CA LEU A 71 7.84 -0.13 -14.44
C LEU A 71 8.27 0.64 -15.71
N PRO A 72 7.41 1.52 -16.27
CA PRO A 72 7.75 2.31 -17.46
C PRO A 72 8.97 3.19 -17.22
N LYS A 73 9.98 3.04 -18.06
CA LYS A 73 11.27 3.75 -17.93
C LYS A 73 11.21 5.23 -18.34
N ASP A 74 10.21 5.60 -19.14
CA ASP A 74 10.16 6.89 -19.83
C ASP A 74 9.41 7.99 -19.07
N LEU A 75 8.81 7.69 -17.93
CA LEU A 75 8.01 8.63 -17.13
C LEU A 75 8.74 9.04 -15.83
N SER A 76 9.91 9.68 -15.97
CA SER A 76 10.77 10.00 -14.82
C SER A 76 10.11 10.88 -13.74
N ILE A 77 9.14 11.73 -14.10
CA ILE A 77 8.42 12.60 -13.17
C ILE A 77 7.07 11.99 -12.72
N PHE A 78 6.45 11.18 -13.56
CA PHE A 78 5.13 10.61 -13.27
C PHE A 78 5.14 9.74 -12.01
N TRP A 79 6.08 8.82 -11.89
CA TRP A 79 6.15 7.90 -10.76
C TRP A 79 6.39 8.59 -9.41
N PRO A 80 7.38 9.51 -9.28
CA PRO A 80 7.54 10.28 -8.05
C PRO A 80 6.27 11.01 -7.63
N VAL A 81 5.64 11.73 -8.57
CA VAL A 81 4.41 12.49 -8.30
C VAL A 81 3.26 11.57 -7.94
N TYR A 82 3.09 10.46 -8.65
CA TYR A 82 2.10 9.44 -8.35
C TYR A 82 2.23 8.90 -6.92
N PHE A 83 3.43 8.45 -6.52
CA PHE A 83 3.69 7.95 -5.18
C PHE A 83 3.48 9.02 -4.10
N MET A 84 3.90 10.25 -4.36
CA MET A 84 3.68 11.35 -3.41
C MET A 84 2.20 11.64 -3.19
N ILE A 85 1.41 11.75 -4.27
CA ILE A 85 -0.03 12.01 -4.17
C ILE A 85 -0.73 10.84 -3.47
N HIS A 86 -0.40 9.62 -3.85
CA HIS A 86 -0.95 8.40 -3.24
C HIS A 86 -0.64 8.33 -1.74
N GLY A 87 0.62 8.55 -1.37
CA GLY A 87 1.06 8.56 0.01
C GLY A 87 0.35 9.66 0.83
N VAL A 88 0.27 10.89 0.31
CA VAL A 88 -0.44 12.00 0.99
C VAL A 88 -1.91 11.67 1.21
N ILE A 89 -2.61 11.14 0.20
CA ILE A 89 -4.01 10.74 0.32
C ILE A 89 -4.19 9.70 1.42
N LYS A 90 -3.36 8.64 1.43
CA LYS A 90 -3.40 7.58 2.45
C LYS A 90 -3.14 8.15 3.86
N LEU A 91 -2.10 8.97 4.02
CA LEU A 91 -1.77 9.60 5.30
C LEU A 91 -2.90 10.49 5.82
N TRP A 92 -3.51 11.27 4.92
CA TRP A 92 -4.66 12.12 5.28
C TRP A 92 -5.87 11.30 5.72
N LEU A 93 -6.16 10.19 5.03
CA LEU A 93 -7.24 9.27 5.41
C LEU A 93 -6.98 8.63 6.76
N VAL A 94 -5.77 8.10 6.97
CA VAL A 94 -5.38 7.49 8.25
C VAL A 94 -5.48 8.48 9.39
N TRP A 95 -5.01 9.72 9.19
CA TRP A 95 -5.12 10.79 10.20
C TRP A 95 -6.57 11.09 10.57
N GLY A 96 -7.46 11.19 9.58
CA GLY A 96 -8.88 11.42 9.80
C GLY A 96 -9.59 10.26 10.49
N LEU A 97 -9.26 9.02 10.11
CA LEU A 97 -9.77 7.81 10.75
C LEU A 97 -9.27 7.66 12.19
N TRP A 98 -8.03 8.02 12.45
CA TRP A 98 -7.46 8.04 13.81
C TRP A 98 -8.25 8.98 14.72
N GLN A 99 -8.64 10.15 14.21
CA GLN A 99 -9.47 11.09 14.95
C GLN A 99 -10.96 10.69 15.02
N ARG A 100 -11.34 9.56 14.42
CA ARG A 100 -12.73 9.06 14.35
C ARG A 100 -13.74 10.10 13.83
N LYS A 101 -13.31 10.95 12.89
CA LYS A 101 -14.19 11.95 12.27
C LYS A 101 -15.16 11.27 11.30
N VAL A 102 -16.45 11.26 11.63
CA VAL A 102 -17.49 10.53 10.89
C VAL A 102 -17.53 10.86 9.40
N TRP A 103 -17.25 12.11 9.02
CA TRP A 103 -17.28 12.55 7.63
C TRP A 103 -16.17 11.96 6.76
N ILE A 104 -15.05 11.51 7.36
CA ILE A 104 -13.93 10.97 6.60
C ILE A 104 -14.17 9.50 6.18
N TYR A 105 -15.04 8.77 6.90
CA TYR A 105 -15.28 7.36 6.64
C TYR A 105 -15.79 7.06 5.22
N PRO A 106 -16.80 7.79 4.68
CA PRO A 106 -17.24 7.57 3.30
C PRO A 106 -16.13 7.82 2.29
N TRP A 107 -15.31 8.85 2.50
CA TRP A 107 -14.16 9.14 1.64
C TRP A 107 -13.10 8.05 1.71
N ALA A 108 -12.78 7.59 2.93
CA ALA A 108 -11.83 6.50 3.13
C ALA A 108 -12.29 5.22 2.44
N ILE A 109 -13.55 4.82 2.63
CA ILE A 109 -14.12 3.63 1.99
C ILE A 109 -14.09 3.78 0.46
N GLY A 110 -14.51 4.93 -0.09
CA GLY A 110 -14.53 5.17 -1.52
C GLY A 110 -13.14 5.11 -2.15
N ILE A 111 -12.19 5.88 -1.63
CA ILE A 111 -10.83 5.96 -2.15
C ILE A 111 -10.11 4.61 -2.01
N MET A 112 -10.19 3.95 -0.85
CA MET A 112 -9.56 2.64 -0.65
C MET A 112 -10.19 1.56 -1.52
N THR A 113 -11.49 1.63 -1.81
CA THR A 113 -12.15 0.70 -2.74
C THR A 113 -11.63 0.90 -4.17
N ILE A 114 -11.43 2.15 -4.62
CA ILE A 114 -10.82 2.42 -5.93
C ILE A 114 -9.41 1.84 -6.01
N PHE A 115 -8.60 2.02 -4.95
CA PHE A 115 -7.25 1.45 -4.89
C PHE A 115 -7.27 -0.08 -4.91
N LEU A 116 -8.21 -0.69 -4.19
CA LEU A 116 -8.41 -2.14 -4.20
C LEU A 116 -8.73 -2.66 -5.62
N PHE A 117 -9.61 -2.00 -6.36
CA PHE A 117 -9.90 -2.37 -7.75
C PHE A 117 -8.66 -2.25 -8.65
N TYR A 118 -7.87 -1.21 -8.48
CA TYR A 118 -6.60 -1.07 -9.20
C TYR A 118 -5.62 -2.20 -8.87
N GLN A 119 -5.48 -2.56 -7.59
CA GLN A 119 -4.63 -3.67 -7.16
C GLN A 119 -5.10 -5.02 -7.72
N ILE A 120 -6.42 -5.26 -7.74
CA ILE A 120 -7.00 -6.48 -8.35
C ILE A 120 -6.69 -6.52 -9.85
N TYR A 121 -6.86 -5.41 -10.56
CA TYR A 121 -6.49 -5.32 -11.97
C TYR A 121 -5.03 -5.65 -12.20
N THR A 122 -4.12 -5.05 -11.42
CA THR A 122 -2.69 -5.30 -11.52
C THR A 122 -2.33 -6.74 -11.16
N PHE A 123 -2.99 -7.31 -10.14
CA PHE A 123 -2.80 -8.72 -9.78
C PHE A 123 -3.18 -9.69 -10.91
N ILE A 124 -4.28 -9.41 -11.63
CA ILE A 124 -4.72 -10.25 -12.76
C ILE A 124 -3.70 -10.20 -13.90
N THR A 125 -3.05 -9.05 -14.12
CA THR A 125 -2.06 -8.88 -15.18
C THR A 125 -0.70 -9.49 -14.82
N ASP A 126 -0.26 -9.38 -13.56
CA ASP A 126 1.11 -9.71 -13.15
C ASP A 126 1.24 -10.93 -12.23
N LEU A 127 0.12 -11.47 -11.71
CA LEU A 127 0.05 -12.64 -10.82
C LEU A 127 1.10 -12.66 -9.70
N SER A 128 1.47 -11.49 -9.17
CA SER A 128 2.48 -11.37 -8.10
C SER A 128 1.86 -11.61 -6.73
N LEU A 129 2.53 -12.45 -5.91
CA LEU A 129 2.12 -12.75 -4.54
C LEU A 129 2.04 -11.49 -3.65
N LEU A 130 2.85 -10.47 -3.95
CA LEU A 130 2.84 -9.20 -3.24
C LEU A 130 1.51 -8.47 -3.41
N TRP A 131 0.97 -8.43 -4.64
CA TRP A 131 -0.34 -7.83 -4.91
C TRP A 131 -1.46 -8.58 -4.19
N LEU A 132 -1.40 -9.91 -4.15
CA LEU A 132 -2.37 -10.71 -3.40
C LEU A 132 -2.35 -10.37 -1.90
N PHE A 133 -1.18 -10.24 -1.31
CA PHE A 133 -1.03 -9.85 0.10
C PHE A 133 -1.62 -8.46 0.37
N LEU A 134 -1.32 -7.47 -0.49
CA LEU A 134 -1.86 -6.11 -0.36
C LEU A 134 -3.39 -6.08 -0.48
N ILE A 135 -3.97 -6.83 -1.42
CA ILE A 135 -5.41 -6.99 -1.60
C ILE A 135 -6.06 -7.52 -0.32
N LEU A 136 -5.49 -8.59 0.28
CA LEU A 136 -6.03 -9.18 1.51
C LEU A 136 -5.99 -8.18 2.67
N VAL A 137 -4.88 -7.44 2.83
CA VAL A 137 -4.76 -6.39 3.85
C VAL A 137 -5.79 -5.30 3.63
N ASP A 138 -6.00 -4.84 2.38
CA ASP A 138 -6.97 -3.79 2.07
C ASP A 138 -8.41 -4.22 2.33
N ILE A 139 -8.79 -5.45 1.98
CA ILE A 139 -10.12 -6.00 2.29
C ILE A 139 -10.37 -6.01 3.79
N VAL A 140 -9.41 -6.46 4.59
CA VAL A 140 -9.53 -6.49 6.05
C VAL A 140 -9.67 -5.07 6.62
N VAL A 141 -8.84 -4.13 6.18
CA VAL A 141 -8.87 -2.73 6.64
C VAL A 141 -10.19 -2.05 6.25
N ILE A 142 -10.64 -2.20 5.01
CA ILE A 142 -11.94 -1.64 4.55
C ILE A 142 -13.10 -2.23 5.38
N SER A 143 -13.08 -3.53 5.66
CA SER A 143 -14.11 -4.18 6.48
C SER A 143 -14.16 -3.59 7.90
N PHE A 144 -12.99 -3.34 8.52
CA PHE A 144 -12.91 -2.69 9.82
C PHE A 144 -13.41 -1.23 9.79
N ILE A 145 -13.06 -0.47 8.75
CA ILE A 145 -13.53 0.92 8.58
C ILE A 145 -15.06 0.96 8.45
N ILE A 146 -15.65 0.07 7.64
CA ILE A 146 -17.10 -0.01 7.46
C ILE A 146 -17.79 -0.37 8.78
N TRP A 147 -17.24 -1.31 9.54
CA TRP A 147 -17.82 -1.72 10.80
C TRP A 147 -17.74 -0.61 11.86
N ASP A 148 -16.60 0.08 11.98
CA ASP A 148 -16.41 1.23 12.89
C ASP A 148 -17.35 2.38 12.51
N TYR A 149 -17.49 2.67 11.22
CA TYR A 149 -18.43 3.67 10.71
C TYR A 149 -19.88 3.36 11.11
N LYS A 150 -20.32 2.12 10.89
CA LYS A 150 -21.68 1.69 11.30
C LYS A 150 -21.90 1.84 12.82
N LYS A 151 -20.88 1.59 13.61
CA LYS A 151 -20.91 1.71 15.08
C LYS A 151 -21.01 3.16 15.53
N LEU A 152 -20.19 4.05 14.94
CA LEU A 152 -20.24 5.50 15.18
C LEU A 152 -21.61 6.09 14.81
N ARG A 153 -22.12 5.74 13.63
CA ARG A 153 -23.41 6.25 13.15
C ARG A 153 -24.60 5.80 14.01
N LYS A 154 -24.49 4.65 14.66
CA LYS A 154 -25.54 4.15 15.58
C LYS A 154 -25.46 4.74 16.99
N GLY A 155 -24.55 5.67 17.27
CA GLY A 155 -24.38 6.31 18.57
C GLY A 155 -23.96 5.35 19.69
N LYS A 156 -23.28 4.26 19.34
CA LYS A 156 -22.86 3.20 20.28
C LYS A 156 -21.40 3.34 20.75
N ILE A 157 -20.85 4.56 20.71
CA ILE A 157 -19.55 4.89 21.33
C ILE A 157 -19.77 5.97 22.35
#